data_d277ca94bb123640e7a2e38f76991d3a
#
_entry.id   d277ca94bb123640e7a2e38f76991d3a
#
_cell.length_a   1.000
_cell.length_b   1.000
_cell.length_c   1.000
_cell.angle_alpha   90.00
_cell.angle_beta   90.00
_cell.angle_gamma   90.00
#
_symmetry.space_group_name_H-M   'P 1'
#
loop_
_entity.id
_entity.type
_entity.pdbx_description
1 polymer ?
#
loop_
_entity_poly.entity_id
_entity_poly.type
_entity_poly.pdbx_seq_one_letter_code
_entity_poly.pdbx_strand_id
1 'polypeptide(L)'
;MRFSVRGKKENEKTGRRPNLRRLAVAAAAVASVLTATGLPVAASAATRAPYQVTASSAGAHPAAAASATCAASRPHSGTILYAGITGGQGKLTIHNGLSQDGVVVIVRGHSKAIGVYVRAHASTTVQNVKDGTYTVDFTAGSLFHTCTGRFTSGASYWRFSKSLAFVTTATEYTLWTLTLQPVPNGNAPTTQISPADFPAP
;
A
#
# COMPACT_ATOMS: atom_id res chain seq x y z
N MET A 1 19.88 -19.47 8.03
CA MET A 1 19.58 -18.44 9.07
C MET A 1 18.16 -18.66 9.57
N ARG A 2 17.88 -18.40 10.85
CA ARG A 2 16.52 -18.53 11.41
C ARG A 2 16.00 -17.17 11.84
N PHE A 3 14.81 -16.85 11.45
CA PHE A 3 14.09 -15.60 11.73
C PHE A 3 12.97 -15.88 12.74
N SER A 4 12.25 -14.87 13.18
CA SER A 4 11.13 -15.05 14.11
C SER A 4 9.80 -14.68 13.45
N VAL A 5 8.82 -15.57 13.59
CA VAL A 5 7.44 -15.36 13.20
C VAL A 5 6.54 -15.74 14.37
N ARG A 6 5.76 -14.80 14.89
CA ARG A 6 4.82 -15.01 15.99
C ARG A 6 3.41 -14.65 15.55
N GLY A 7 2.47 -15.55 15.74
CA GLY A 7 1.05 -15.30 15.56
C GLY A 7 0.35 -15.13 16.90
N LYS A 8 -0.61 -14.21 16.97
CA LYS A 8 -1.51 -13.99 18.10
C LYS A 8 -2.94 -13.84 17.56
N LYS A 9 -3.91 -14.33 18.30
CA LYS A 9 -5.32 -13.98 18.08
C LYS A 9 -5.69 -12.85 19.04
N GLU A 10 -6.36 -11.84 18.52
CA GLU A 10 -6.85 -10.73 19.33
C GLU A 10 -8.38 -10.74 19.34
N ASN A 11 -8.96 -10.51 20.53
CA ASN A 11 -10.39 -10.52 20.72
C ASN A 11 -10.95 -9.12 20.49
N GLU A 12 -11.96 -8.97 19.65
CA GLU A 12 -12.59 -7.70 19.27
C GLU A 12 -13.27 -6.98 20.46
N LYS A 13 -13.51 -7.69 21.57
CA LYS A 13 -14.23 -7.14 22.74
C LYS A 13 -13.45 -6.21 23.67
N THR A 14 -12.16 -5.96 23.45
CA THR A 14 -11.37 -5.09 24.35
C THR A 14 -11.33 -3.62 23.91
N GLY A 15 -12.09 -3.24 22.89
CA GLY A 15 -12.38 -1.84 22.57
C GLY A 15 -13.35 -1.27 23.60
N ARG A 16 -12.84 -0.77 24.72
CA ARG A 16 -13.57 0.02 25.72
C ARG A 16 -14.24 1.19 24.99
N ARG A 17 -15.54 1.09 24.74
CA ARG A 17 -16.32 2.22 24.23
C ARG A 17 -16.22 3.35 25.24
N PRO A 18 -15.76 4.56 24.88
CA PRO A 18 -15.92 5.70 25.76
C PRO A 18 -17.41 5.93 25.97
N ASN A 19 -17.83 6.06 27.23
CA ASN A 19 -19.18 6.43 27.61
C ASN A 19 -19.53 7.77 26.95
N LEU A 20 -20.23 7.72 25.84
CA LEU A 20 -20.90 8.88 25.27
C LEU A 20 -22.11 9.17 26.18
N ARG A 21 -21.90 10.06 27.15
CA ARG A 21 -23.00 10.75 27.85
C ARG A 21 -23.89 11.37 26.76
N ARG A 22 -25.14 10.97 26.74
CA ARG A 22 -26.18 11.51 25.89
C ARG A 22 -26.26 13.02 26.08
N LEU A 23 -25.76 13.80 25.14
CA LEU A 23 -26.18 15.18 24.94
C LEU A 23 -27.30 15.17 23.92
N ALA A 24 -28.52 15.37 24.43
CA ALA A 24 -29.68 15.65 23.62
C ALA A 24 -29.48 17.02 22.99
N VAL A 25 -29.31 17.08 21.67
CA VAL A 25 -29.37 18.32 20.90
C VAL A 25 -30.68 18.32 20.13
N ALA A 26 -31.55 19.29 20.48
CA ALA A 26 -32.82 19.53 19.85
C ALA A 26 -32.63 19.88 18.37
N ALA A 27 -33.39 19.22 17.49
CA ALA A 27 -33.45 19.52 16.08
C ALA A 27 -34.33 20.76 15.88
N ALA A 28 -33.77 21.89 15.42
CA ALA A 28 -34.50 23.00 14.86
C ALA A 28 -34.59 22.83 13.35
N ALA A 29 -35.82 22.58 12.88
CA ALA A 29 -36.12 22.57 11.45
C ALA A 29 -36.22 24.02 10.94
N VAL A 30 -35.40 24.38 9.97
CA VAL A 30 -35.54 25.62 9.20
C VAL A 30 -35.98 25.24 7.79
N ALA A 31 -37.20 25.52 7.46
CA ALA A 31 -37.75 25.43 6.13
C ALA A 31 -37.33 26.66 5.32
N SER A 32 -36.57 26.49 4.26
CA SER A 32 -36.23 27.55 3.30
C SER A 32 -37.06 27.38 2.03
N VAL A 33 -37.91 28.33 1.79
CA VAL A 33 -38.73 28.49 0.58
C VAL A 33 -37.83 28.99 -0.55
N LEU A 34 -37.75 28.27 -1.66
CA LEU A 34 -37.14 28.76 -2.91
C LEU A 34 -38.21 29.40 -3.78
N THR A 35 -38.12 30.71 -3.94
CA THR A 35 -38.83 31.44 -4.97
C THR A 35 -38.01 31.46 -6.25
N ALA A 36 -38.56 30.90 -7.32
CA ALA A 36 -38.01 30.96 -8.66
C ALA A 36 -38.46 32.29 -9.33
N THR A 37 -37.52 33.17 -9.65
CA THR A 37 -37.75 34.31 -10.56
C THR A 37 -37.03 34.05 -11.87
N GLY A 38 -37.82 33.89 -12.93
CA GLY A 38 -37.33 33.76 -14.29
C GLY A 38 -36.86 35.10 -14.84
N LEU A 39 -35.77 35.10 -15.58
CA LEU A 39 -35.31 36.21 -16.40
C LEU A 39 -35.23 35.77 -17.87
N PRO A 40 -35.59 36.66 -18.82
CA PRO A 40 -35.67 36.31 -20.23
C PRO A 40 -34.29 36.28 -20.89
N VAL A 41 -34.09 35.30 -21.76
CA VAL A 41 -32.92 35.15 -22.62
C VAL A 41 -33.01 36.13 -23.76
N ALA A 42 -32.12 37.11 -23.82
CA ALA A 42 -31.89 37.95 -25.00
C ALA A 42 -30.98 37.21 -26.00
N ALA A 43 -31.53 36.91 -27.16
CA ALA A 43 -30.77 36.38 -28.29
C ALA A 43 -29.98 37.51 -28.95
N SER A 44 -28.66 37.52 -28.80
CA SER A 44 -27.76 38.37 -29.58
C SER A 44 -27.27 37.61 -30.81
N ALA A 45 -27.74 38.03 -31.98
CA ALA A 45 -27.21 37.58 -33.26
C ALA A 45 -25.81 38.18 -33.47
N ALA A 46 -24.76 37.35 -33.37
CA ALA A 46 -23.39 37.72 -33.70
C ALA A 46 -23.13 37.45 -35.18
N THR A 47 -22.91 38.51 -35.93
CA THR A 47 -22.52 38.54 -37.35
C THR A 47 -21.16 37.87 -37.52
N ARG A 48 -21.14 36.84 -38.35
CA ARG A 48 -19.94 36.03 -38.66
C ARG A 48 -19.06 36.77 -39.66
N ALA A 49 -17.92 37.28 -39.22
CA ALA A 49 -16.85 37.72 -40.12
C ALA A 49 -16.05 36.47 -40.60
N PRO A 50 -15.63 36.46 -41.89
CA PRO A 50 -14.85 35.32 -42.38
C PRO A 50 -13.43 35.35 -41.76
N TYR A 51 -13.14 34.36 -40.95
CA TYR A 51 -11.80 34.13 -40.39
C TYR A 51 -10.91 33.49 -41.46
N GLN A 52 -9.93 34.28 -41.94
CA GLN A 52 -8.87 33.71 -42.79
C GLN A 52 -7.93 32.84 -41.95
N VAL A 53 -7.94 31.55 -42.25
CA VAL A 53 -6.98 30.60 -41.69
C VAL A 53 -5.67 30.77 -42.39
N THR A 54 -4.75 31.56 -41.82
CA THR A 54 -3.33 31.45 -42.18
C THR A 54 -2.79 30.16 -41.59
N ALA A 55 -2.47 29.20 -42.45
CA ALA A 55 -1.79 27.96 -42.07
C ALA A 55 -0.38 28.32 -41.59
N SER A 56 -0.23 28.53 -40.29
CA SER A 56 1.08 28.49 -39.66
C SER A 56 1.55 27.04 -39.64
N SER A 57 2.54 26.69 -40.45
CA SER A 57 3.27 25.47 -40.37
C SER A 57 4.02 25.43 -39.02
N ALA A 58 3.32 24.94 -37.98
CA ALA A 58 3.96 24.62 -36.74
C ALA A 58 4.92 23.45 -36.98
N GLY A 59 6.19 23.76 -36.99
CA GLY A 59 7.26 22.75 -37.01
C GLY A 59 6.99 21.74 -35.88
N ALA A 60 6.76 20.50 -36.28
CA ALA A 60 6.71 19.38 -35.36
C ALA A 60 8.07 19.29 -34.67
N HIS A 61 8.17 19.88 -33.49
CA HIS A 61 9.25 19.52 -32.57
C HIS A 61 9.00 18.05 -32.20
N PRO A 62 9.92 17.12 -32.46
CA PRO A 62 9.82 15.81 -31.88
C PRO A 62 9.84 16.03 -30.36
N ALA A 63 8.69 15.79 -29.71
CA ALA A 63 8.66 15.66 -28.28
C ALA A 63 9.62 14.52 -27.95
N ALA A 64 10.84 14.88 -27.56
CA ALA A 64 11.76 13.91 -26.97
C ALA A 64 10.99 13.29 -25.81
N ALA A 65 10.55 12.05 -26.03
CA ALA A 65 10.03 11.24 -24.96
C ALA A 65 11.15 11.16 -23.92
N ALA A 66 11.04 12.01 -22.90
CA ALA A 66 11.91 11.93 -21.74
C ALA A 66 11.70 10.52 -21.18
N SER A 67 12.61 9.62 -21.45
CA SER A 67 12.68 8.33 -20.80
C SER A 67 12.77 8.65 -19.32
N ALA A 68 11.67 8.46 -18.60
CA ALA A 68 11.61 8.67 -17.17
C ALA A 68 12.64 7.72 -16.56
N THR A 69 13.84 8.24 -16.29
CA THR A 69 14.89 7.51 -15.64
C THR A 69 14.35 7.14 -14.26
N CYS A 70 14.22 5.84 -14.03
CA CYS A 70 13.78 5.30 -12.75
C CYS A 70 14.85 5.62 -11.69
N ALA A 71 14.71 6.77 -11.05
CA ALA A 71 15.63 7.19 -10.00
C ALA A 71 15.48 6.33 -8.75
N ALA A 72 16.59 6.11 -8.06
CA ALA A 72 16.55 5.49 -6.75
C ALA A 72 15.82 6.39 -5.76
N SER A 73 15.00 5.80 -4.90
CA SER A 73 14.23 6.48 -3.88
C SER A 73 14.32 5.74 -2.55
N ARG A 74 13.99 6.42 -1.46
CA ARG A 74 13.92 5.83 -0.13
C ARG A 74 12.55 6.12 0.50
N PRO A 75 11.50 5.34 0.19
CA PRO A 75 10.17 5.53 0.74
C PRO A 75 10.13 5.52 2.26
N HIS A 76 9.08 6.02 2.87
CA HIS A 76 8.86 5.88 4.30
C HIS A 76 8.55 4.42 4.67
N SER A 77 8.91 4.01 5.91
CA SER A 77 8.49 2.70 6.42
C SER A 77 6.97 2.61 6.43
N GLY A 78 6.43 1.50 5.94
CA GLY A 78 5.00 1.31 5.80
C GLY A 78 4.40 1.77 4.48
N THR A 79 5.21 2.32 3.57
CA THR A 79 4.74 2.62 2.20
C THR A 79 4.29 1.31 1.55
N ILE A 80 3.00 1.25 1.20
CA ILE A 80 2.44 0.14 0.44
C ILE A 80 2.83 0.31 -1.02
N LEU A 81 3.61 -0.61 -1.52
CA LEU A 81 4.09 -0.63 -2.91
C LEU A 81 3.10 -1.34 -3.83
N TYR A 82 2.35 -2.29 -3.27
CA TYR A 82 1.33 -3.06 -3.96
C TYR A 82 0.24 -3.50 -2.98
N ALA A 83 -1.03 -3.45 -3.39
CA ALA A 83 -2.18 -3.87 -2.59
C ALA A 83 -3.26 -4.50 -3.49
N GLY A 84 -3.10 -5.80 -3.81
CA GLY A 84 -4.02 -6.56 -4.65
C GLY A 84 -5.08 -7.33 -3.88
N ILE A 85 -4.77 -7.80 -2.66
CA ILE A 85 -5.68 -8.60 -1.82
C ILE A 85 -5.74 -7.97 -0.44
N THR A 86 -6.77 -7.18 -0.18
CA THR A 86 -7.00 -6.44 1.07
C THR A 86 -8.45 -6.59 1.54
N GLY A 87 -8.85 -5.89 2.58
CA GLY A 87 -10.24 -5.83 3.06
C GLY A 87 -10.58 -6.87 4.14
N GLY A 88 -9.56 -7.43 4.82
CA GLY A 88 -9.74 -8.26 6.02
C GLY A 88 -9.50 -7.49 7.32
N GLN A 89 -9.48 -8.20 8.44
CA GLN A 89 -9.14 -7.64 9.76
C GLN A 89 -7.73 -8.02 10.22
N GLY A 90 -7.06 -8.91 9.50
CA GLY A 90 -5.72 -9.37 9.81
C GLY A 90 -4.70 -8.24 9.83
N LYS A 91 -3.71 -8.36 10.72
CA LYS A 91 -2.61 -7.39 10.81
C LYS A 91 -1.26 -8.11 10.74
N LEU A 92 -0.32 -7.50 10.01
CA LEU A 92 1.05 -7.98 9.90
C LEU A 92 2.01 -6.89 10.37
N THR A 93 2.63 -7.09 11.52
CA THR A 93 3.69 -6.22 12.01
C THR A 93 5.03 -6.75 11.53
N ILE A 94 5.86 -5.89 10.98
CA ILE A 94 7.18 -6.21 10.43
C ILE A 94 8.21 -5.39 11.19
N HIS A 95 9.20 -6.08 11.74
CA HIS A 95 10.38 -5.48 12.38
C HIS A 95 11.59 -5.74 11.48
N ASN A 96 12.11 -4.71 10.88
CA ASN A 96 13.35 -4.78 10.12
C ASN A 96 14.54 -4.41 11.03
N GLY A 97 15.19 -5.42 11.57
CA GLY A 97 16.40 -5.21 12.38
C GLY A 97 17.69 -5.23 11.57
N LEU A 98 17.61 -5.33 10.23
CA LEU A 98 18.78 -5.28 9.35
C LEU A 98 19.29 -3.84 9.24
N SER A 99 20.55 -3.70 8.88
CA SER A 99 21.19 -2.42 8.52
C SER A 99 20.81 -1.91 7.12
N GLN A 100 20.07 -2.71 6.36
CA GLN A 100 19.59 -2.40 5.02
C GLN A 100 18.08 -2.22 5.03
N ASP A 101 17.57 -1.41 4.10
CA ASP A 101 16.13 -1.29 3.86
C ASP A 101 15.57 -2.59 3.30
N GLY A 102 14.32 -2.88 3.55
CA GLY A 102 13.66 -4.11 3.11
C GLY A 102 12.34 -3.88 2.40
N VAL A 103 11.98 -4.81 1.53
CA VAL A 103 10.65 -4.93 0.95
C VAL A 103 10.11 -6.32 1.31
N VAL A 104 8.93 -6.36 1.89
CA VAL A 104 8.21 -7.60 2.21
C VAL A 104 7.02 -7.73 1.30
N VAL A 105 6.87 -8.88 0.67
CA VAL A 105 5.73 -9.22 -0.18
C VAL A 105 5.06 -10.47 0.38
N ILE A 106 3.76 -10.38 0.65
CA ILE A 106 2.94 -11.55 0.95
C ILE A 106 2.21 -12.00 -0.30
N VAL A 107 2.23 -13.31 -0.54
CA VAL A 107 1.70 -13.95 -1.76
C VAL A 107 0.66 -14.99 -1.36
N ARG A 108 -0.48 -15.00 -2.00
CA ARG A 108 -1.55 -16.00 -1.82
C ARG A 108 -1.66 -16.86 -3.08
N GLY A 109 -1.26 -18.13 -2.97
CA GLY A 109 -1.09 -18.98 -4.15
C GLY A 109 -0.06 -18.39 -5.10
N HIS A 110 -0.48 -17.99 -6.30
CA HIS A 110 0.37 -17.35 -7.31
C HIS A 110 0.15 -15.83 -7.42
N SER A 111 -0.73 -15.26 -6.60
CA SER A 111 -1.10 -13.84 -6.68
C SER A 111 -0.42 -13.03 -5.59
N LYS A 112 0.24 -11.95 -5.99
CA LYS A 112 0.73 -10.95 -5.03
C LYS A 112 -0.46 -10.38 -4.26
N ALA A 113 -0.33 -10.29 -2.94
CA ALA A 113 -1.37 -9.72 -2.10
C ALA A 113 -1.02 -8.30 -1.65
N ILE A 114 0.06 -8.15 -0.91
CA ILE A 114 0.52 -6.85 -0.40
C ILE A 114 2.04 -6.81 -0.47
N GLY A 115 2.58 -5.69 -0.96
CA GLY A 115 4.00 -5.37 -0.90
C GLY A 115 4.22 -4.11 -0.08
N VAL A 116 5.15 -4.13 0.87
CA VAL A 116 5.42 -3.03 1.79
C VAL A 116 6.91 -2.77 1.95
N TYR A 117 7.28 -1.49 1.99
CA TYR A 117 8.64 -1.03 2.22
C TYR A 117 8.89 -0.77 3.70
N VAL A 118 10.04 -1.22 4.21
CA VAL A 118 10.44 -1.04 5.63
C VAL A 118 11.90 -0.62 5.68
N ARG A 119 12.18 0.56 6.22
CA ARG A 119 13.55 1.07 6.38
C ARG A 119 14.35 0.21 7.36
N ALA A 120 15.67 0.30 7.24
CA ALA A 120 16.62 -0.27 8.19
C ALA A 120 16.25 0.14 9.63
N HIS A 121 16.35 -0.80 10.56
CA HIS A 121 16.06 -0.62 12.00
C HIS A 121 14.66 -0.06 12.31
N ALA A 122 13.71 -0.18 11.37
CA ALA A 122 12.36 0.33 11.54
C ALA A 122 11.33 -0.79 11.66
N SER A 123 10.15 -0.41 12.14
CA SER A 123 8.99 -1.30 12.21
C SER A 123 7.79 -0.67 11.52
N THR A 124 6.92 -1.51 10.99
CA THR A 124 5.64 -1.07 10.41
C THR A 124 4.57 -2.12 10.62
N THR A 125 3.31 -1.71 10.52
CA THR A 125 2.16 -2.62 10.59
C THR A 125 1.29 -2.44 9.36
N VAL A 126 1.14 -3.51 8.60
CA VAL A 126 0.17 -3.63 7.51
C VAL A 126 -1.16 -4.05 8.12
N GLN A 127 -2.20 -3.28 7.86
CA GLN A 127 -3.56 -3.56 8.31
C GLN A 127 -4.41 -4.11 7.16
N ASN A 128 -5.61 -4.56 7.49
CA ASN A 128 -6.62 -5.02 6.53
C ASN A 128 -6.16 -6.20 5.65
N VAL A 129 -5.32 -7.08 6.19
CA VAL A 129 -4.93 -8.32 5.51
C VAL A 129 -6.13 -9.26 5.46
N LYS A 130 -6.54 -9.67 4.26
CA LYS A 130 -7.69 -10.56 4.05
C LYS A 130 -7.36 -11.97 4.53
N ASP A 131 -8.38 -12.68 5.00
CA ASP A 131 -8.23 -14.08 5.42
C ASP A 131 -7.69 -14.97 4.31
N GLY A 132 -6.82 -15.89 4.69
CA GLY A 132 -6.15 -16.81 3.77
C GLY A 132 -4.76 -17.21 4.26
N THR A 133 -4.12 -18.10 3.54
CA THR A 133 -2.76 -18.55 3.79
C THR A 133 -1.81 -17.87 2.80
N TYR A 134 -0.75 -17.28 3.33
CA TYR A 134 0.22 -16.48 2.57
C TYR A 134 1.63 -16.99 2.74
N THR A 135 2.36 -17.08 1.65
CA THR A 135 3.81 -17.18 1.64
C THR A 135 4.40 -15.78 1.81
N VAL A 136 5.53 -15.66 2.48
CA VAL A 136 6.20 -14.38 2.70
C VAL A 136 7.56 -14.40 2.02
N ASP A 137 7.76 -13.50 1.11
CA ASP A 137 9.04 -13.23 0.47
C ASP A 137 9.55 -11.86 0.94
N PHE A 138 10.85 -11.73 1.08
CA PHE A 138 11.44 -10.43 1.37
C PHE A 138 12.76 -10.24 0.64
N THR A 139 13.08 -9.00 0.36
CA THR A 139 14.37 -8.57 -0.15
C THR A 139 14.92 -7.47 0.74
N ALA A 140 16.22 -7.42 0.89
CA ALA A 140 16.93 -6.33 1.57
C ALA A 140 18.05 -5.83 0.68
N GLY A 141 18.34 -4.53 0.74
CA GLY A 141 19.37 -3.91 -0.08
C GLY A 141 19.40 -2.39 0.06
N SER A 142 20.11 -1.75 -0.86
CA SER A 142 20.24 -0.29 -0.96
C SER A 142 19.86 0.17 -2.37
N LEU A 143 19.62 1.48 -2.55
CA LEU A 143 19.21 2.08 -3.82
C LEU A 143 17.93 1.41 -4.38
N PHE A 144 16.82 1.62 -3.68
CA PHE A 144 15.52 1.10 -4.09
C PHE A 144 14.93 1.91 -5.24
N HIS A 145 14.45 1.22 -6.27
CA HIS A 145 13.77 1.83 -7.43
C HIS A 145 12.28 1.47 -7.38
N THR A 146 11.43 2.45 -7.11
CA THR A 146 9.97 2.25 -6.98
C THR A 146 9.31 1.75 -8.27
N CYS A 147 9.83 2.11 -9.42
CA CYS A 147 9.29 1.68 -10.72
C CYS A 147 9.54 0.20 -11.01
N THR A 148 10.59 -0.40 -10.45
CA THR A 148 10.90 -1.83 -10.60
C THR A 148 10.58 -2.64 -9.35
N GLY A 149 10.32 -1.98 -8.22
CA GLY A 149 10.13 -2.62 -6.93
C GLY A 149 11.37 -3.35 -6.41
N ARG A 150 12.57 -2.92 -6.82
CA ARG A 150 13.82 -3.65 -6.56
C ARG A 150 14.93 -2.76 -6.03
N PHE A 151 15.81 -3.36 -5.23
CA PHE A 151 17.09 -2.79 -4.86
C PHE A 151 18.12 -3.09 -5.94
N THR A 152 19.01 -2.14 -6.23
CA THR A 152 20.07 -2.28 -7.23
C THR A 152 21.46 -2.44 -6.63
N SER A 153 21.61 -2.26 -5.31
CA SER A 153 22.88 -2.43 -4.62
C SER A 153 22.74 -3.37 -3.41
N GLY A 154 23.57 -4.39 -3.35
CA GLY A 154 23.62 -5.35 -2.25
C GLY A 154 22.31 -6.12 -2.03
N ALA A 155 21.51 -6.31 -3.06
CA ALA A 155 20.21 -6.95 -2.95
C ALA A 155 20.33 -8.44 -2.58
N SER A 156 19.56 -8.88 -1.61
CA SER A 156 19.40 -10.28 -1.24
C SER A 156 17.91 -10.64 -1.20
N TYR A 157 17.56 -11.87 -1.56
CA TYR A 157 16.18 -12.31 -1.72
C TYR A 157 15.95 -13.60 -0.95
N TRP A 158 14.86 -13.63 -0.16
CA TRP A 158 14.58 -14.72 0.77
C TRP A 158 13.09 -15.05 0.80
N ARG A 159 12.79 -16.32 1.02
CA ARG A 159 11.44 -16.82 1.26
C ARG A 159 11.38 -17.47 2.64
N PHE A 160 10.35 -17.15 3.42
CA PHE A 160 10.07 -17.86 4.65
C PHE A 160 9.47 -19.24 4.33
N SER A 161 10.01 -20.27 4.96
CA SER A 161 9.46 -21.63 4.81
C SER A 161 8.11 -21.79 5.51
N LYS A 162 7.79 -20.89 6.46
CA LYS A 162 6.53 -20.89 7.19
C LYS A 162 5.52 -19.94 6.55
N SER A 163 4.37 -20.49 6.19
CA SER A 163 3.23 -19.68 5.72
C SER A 163 2.48 -19.02 6.88
N LEU A 164 1.85 -17.89 6.62
CA LEU A 164 1.03 -17.13 7.56
C LEU A 164 -0.45 -17.34 7.23
N ALA A 165 -1.20 -17.93 8.15
CA ALA A 165 -2.65 -18.07 8.02
C ALA A 165 -3.34 -16.92 8.75
N PHE A 166 -4.11 -16.11 8.03
CA PHE A 166 -5.00 -15.10 8.59
C PHE A 166 -6.41 -15.64 8.62
N VAL A 167 -7.02 -15.56 9.77
CA VAL A 167 -8.39 -16.04 10.02
C VAL A 167 -9.10 -15.01 10.89
N THR A 168 -10.29 -14.63 10.48
CA THR A 168 -11.20 -13.77 11.22
C THR A 168 -12.44 -14.57 11.60
N THR A 169 -12.87 -14.46 12.84
CA THR A 169 -14.11 -15.02 13.35
C THR A 169 -15.01 -13.87 13.83
N ALA A 170 -16.20 -14.18 14.36
CA ALA A 170 -17.08 -13.16 14.93
C ALA A 170 -16.48 -12.41 16.13
N THR A 171 -15.46 -12.96 16.78
CA THR A 171 -14.90 -12.42 18.03
C THR A 171 -13.37 -12.22 18.01
N GLU A 172 -12.67 -12.80 17.05
CA GLU A 172 -11.20 -12.80 17.00
C GLU A 172 -10.69 -12.59 15.59
N TYR A 173 -9.52 -12.00 15.48
CA TYR A 173 -8.77 -11.92 14.24
C TYR A 173 -7.28 -12.21 14.48
N THR A 174 -6.58 -12.59 13.43
CA THR A 174 -5.17 -12.99 13.51
C THR A 174 -4.22 -11.81 13.33
N LEU A 175 -3.23 -11.75 14.22
CA LEU A 175 -2.08 -10.86 14.09
C LEU A 175 -0.82 -11.68 13.91
N TRP A 176 0.04 -11.26 12.99
CA TRP A 176 1.37 -11.82 12.81
C TRP A 176 2.43 -10.77 13.05
N THR A 177 3.51 -11.19 13.70
CA THR A 177 4.74 -10.39 13.84
C THR A 177 5.87 -11.12 13.13
N LEU A 178 6.52 -10.42 12.22
CA LEU A 178 7.62 -10.90 11.40
C LEU A 178 8.88 -10.11 11.73
N THR A 179 10.00 -10.78 11.97
CA THR A 179 11.30 -10.15 12.18
C THR A 179 12.25 -10.51 11.04
N LEU A 180 12.79 -9.50 10.36
CA LEU A 180 13.67 -9.64 9.20
C LEU A 180 15.16 -9.74 9.54
N GLN A 181 15.50 -9.93 10.80
CA GLN A 181 16.88 -10.20 11.20
C GLN A 181 17.01 -11.63 11.74
N PRO A 182 18.17 -12.27 11.58
CA PRO A 182 18.44 -13.53 12.26
C PRO A 182 18.34 -13.34 13.78
N VAL A 183 17.62 -14.23 14.46
CA VAL A 183 17.50 -14.22 15.91
C VAL A 183 17.93 -15.57 16.48
N PRO A 184 18.60 -15.61 17.65
CA PRO A 184 18.87 -16.85 18.34
C PRO A 184 17.56 -17.63 18.56
N ASN A 185 17.58 -18.93 18.31
CA ASN A 185 16.38 -19.81 18.44
C ASN A 185 15.15 -19.37 17.63
N GLY A 186 15.34 -18.66 16.51
CA GLY A 186 14.27 -18.26 15.61
C GLY A 186 13.47 -19.48 15.10
N ASN A 187 12.15 -19.32 14.97
CA ASN A 187 11.21 -20.38 14.61
C ASN A 187 10.80 -20.37 13.13
N ALA A 188 11.41 -19.52 12.33
CA ALA A 188 11.09 -19.35 10.92
C ALA A 188 12.36 -19.50 10.05
N PRO A 189 12.64 -20.70 9.54
CA PRO A 189 13.70 -20.87 8.57
C PRO A 189 13.36 -20.13 7.27
N THR A 190 14.40 -19.69 6.57
CA THR A 190 14.28 -19.03 5.28
C THR A 190 15.16 -19.72 4.25
N THR A 191 14.73 -19.68 3.01
CA THR A 191 15.49 -20.15 1.84
C THR A 191 15.82 -18.93 0.99
N GLN A 192 17.05 -18.86 0.52
CA GLN A 192 17.43 -17.86 -0.48
C GLN A 192 16.77 -18.21 -1.81
N ILE A 193 16.20 -17.21 -2.48
CA ILE A 193 15.56 -17.36 -3.79
C ILE A 193 16.29 -16.51 -4.82
N SER A 194 16.09 -16.83 -6.10
CA SER A 194 16.64 -16.03 -7.17
C SER A 194 15.91 -14.66 -7.28
N PRO A 195 16.57 -13.63 -7.81
CA PRO A 195 15.88 -12.37 -8.10
C PRO A 195 14.66 -12.54 -9.03
N ALA A 196 14.69 -13.53 -9.92
CA ALA A 196 13.58 -13.81 -10.83
C ALA A 196 12.35 -14.38 -10.13
N ASP A 197 12.57 -15.16 -9.05
CA ASP A 197 11.50 -15.78 -8.27
C ASP A 197 10.88 -14.82 -7.23
N PHE A 198 11.48 -13.66 -7.04
CA PHE A 198 10.95 -12.65 -6.13
C PHE A 198 9.78 -11.89 -6.79
N PRO A 199 8.57 -11.92 -6.21
CA PRO A 199 7.40 -11.25 -6.75
C PRO A 199 7.46 -9.74 -6.50
N ALA A 200 8.33 -9.03 -7.21
CA ALA A 200 8.51 -7.57 -7.04
C ALA A 200 7.14 -6.86 -7.04
N PRO A 201 6.92 -5.92 -6.10
CA PRO A 201 5.64 -5.23 -5.91
C PRO A 201 5.30 -4.31 -7.07
#